data_cf85cdd93ef64fee2c9072fe47b70233
#
_entry.id   cf85cdd93ef64fee2c9072fe47b70233
#
_cell.length_a   1.000
_cell.length_b   1.000
_cell.length_c   1.000
_cell.angle_alpha   90.00
_cell.angle_beta   90.00
_cell.angle_gamma   90.00
#
_symmetry.space_group_name_H-M   'P 1'
#
loop_
_entity.id
_entity.type
_entity.pdbx_description
1 polymer ?
#
loop_
_entity_poly.entity_id
_entity_poly.type
_entity_poly.pdbx_seq_one_letter_code
_entity_poly.pdbx_strand_id
1 'polypeptide(L)'
;MEVLKVQKGQIVAKKNDKVKEWYFIQEGSVIQKYAFVELELKQNGIVGILENDRFLCDYIAAEDSVLEVFPCESSEDLQGILSNDAKIRRYFLKAAIEQRQQMLQVYAGLEVRCKQFHTFIET
;
A
#
# COMPACT_ATOMS: atom_id res chain seq x y z
N MET A 1 16.42 0.46 14.46
CA MET A 1 15.49 0.33 13.34
C MET A 1 14.75 -0.99 13.47
N GLU A 2 13.44 -0.92 13.56
CA GLU A 2 12.62 -2.12 13.79
C GLU A 2 12.36 -2.86 12.48
N VAL A 3 12.54 -4.16 12.50
CA VAL A 3 12.30 -5.03 11.34
C VAL A 3 11.30 -6.10 11.76
N LEU A 4 10.28 -6.29 10.94
CA LEU A 4 9.23 -7.28 11.15
C LEU A 4 9.34 -8.38 10.07
N LYS A 5 9.47 -9.62 10.51
CA LYS A 5 9.43 -10.78 9.63
C LYS A 5 8.02 -11.36 9.64
N VAL A 6 7.43 -11.50 8.47
CA VAL A 6 6.07 -12.04 8.33
C VAL A 6 6.11 -13.26 7.41
N GLN A 7 5.26 -14.22 7.72
CA GLN A 7 5.10 -15.42 6.92
C GLN A 7 3.98 -15.25 5.90
N LYS A 8 4.07 -16.00 4.81
CA LYS A 8 3.03 -16.03 3.79
C LYS A 8 1.65 -16.24 4.42
N GLY A 9 0.69 -15.40 4.05
CA GLY A 9 -0.67 -15.44 4.56
C GLY A 9 -0.90 -14.65 5.84
N GLN A 10 0.15 -14.16 6.50
CA GLN A 10 0.02 -13.36 7.71
C GLN A 10 -0.53 -11.98 7.37
N ILE A 11 -1.45 -11.49 8.19
CA ILE A 11 -2.03 -10.15 8.03
C ILE A 11 -1.05 -9.12 8.56
N VAL A 12 -0.65 -8.18 7.71
CA VAL A 12 0.23 -7.06 8.07
C VAL A 12 -0.58 -5.90 8.66
N ALA A 13 -1.73 -5.60 8.04
CA ALA A 13 -2.64 -4.56 8.49
C ALA A 13 -4.08 -4.92 8.10
N LYS A 14 -5.04 -4.56 8.95
CA LYS A 14 -6.46 -4.85 8.74
C LYS A 14 -7.23 -3.60 8.37
N LYS A 15 -8.22 -3.78 7.49
CA LYS A 15 -9.20 -2.75 7.18
C LYS A 15 -9.82 -2.17 8.46
N ASN A 16 -9.93 -0.86 8.50
CA ASN A 16 -10.47 -0.05 9.60
C ASN A 16 -9.55 0.13 10.80
N ASP A 17 -8.43 -0.56 10.87
CA ASP A 17 -7.44 -0.30 11.92
C ASP A 17 -6.79 1.06 11.69
N LYS A 18 -6.42 1.73 12.79
CA LYS A 18 -5.73 3.01 12.74
C LYS A 18 -4.32 2.84 12.17
N VAL A 19 -3.93 3.72 11.27
CA VAL A 19 -2.58 3.73 10.70
C VAL A 19 -1.63 4.33 11.74
N LYS A 20 -0.82 3.51 12.37
CA LYS A 20 0.18 3.91 13.36
C LYS A 20 1.60 3.80 12.81
N GLU A 21 1.80 2.98 11.80
CA GLU A 21 3.08 2.65 11.24
C GLU A 21 2.96 2.44 9.75
N TRP A 22 4.05 2.75 9.04
CA TRP A 22 4.23 2.34 7.65
C TRP A 22 5.22 1.20 7.60
N TYR A 23 5.08 0.32 6.61
CA TYR A 23 5.95 -0.84 6.45
C TYR A 23 6.62 -0.79 5.08
N PHE A 24 7.94 -0.65 5.09
CA PHE A 24 8.76 -0.70 3.88
C PHE A 24 9.12 -2.15 3.58
N ILE A 25 8.83 -2.64 2.39
CA ILE A 25 9.09 -4.02 1.99
C ILE A 25 10.54 -4.15 1.57
N GLN A 26 11.38 -4.71 2.45
CA GLN A 26 12.78 -4.98 2.14
C GLN A 26 12.92 -6.21 1.28
N GLU A 27 12.17 -7.27 1.58
CA GLU A 27 12.13 -8.52 0.85
C GLU A 27 10.71 -9.06 0.83
N GLY A 28 10.33 -9.71 -0.28
CA GLY A 28 9.04 -10.36 -0.40
C GLY A 28 7.99 -9.47 -1.06
N SER A 29 6.73 -9.73 -0.74
CA SER A 29 5.61 -8.99 -1.30
C SER A 29 4.38 -9.03 -0.39
N VAL A 30 3.53 -8.01 -0.52
CA VAL A 30 2.31 -7.85 0.27
C VAL A 30 1.16 -7.55 -0.68
N ILE A 31 0.01 -8.20 -0.47
CA ILE A 31 -1.19 -7.96 -1.26
C ILE A 31 -2.08 -6.94 -0.54
N GLN A 32 -2.48 -5.89 -1.26
CA GLN A 32 -3.57 -5.00 -0.89
C GLN A 32 -4.88 -5.64 -1.35
N LYS A 33 -5.68 -6.10 -0.41
CA LYS A 33 -6.90 -6.83 -0.72
C LYS A 33 -8.14 -5.96 -0.54
N TYR A 34 -8.60 -5.37 -1.64
CA TYR A 34 -9.90 -4.69 -1.69
C TYR A 34 -11.01 -5.70 -1.97
N ALA A 35 -12.28 -5.27 -1.85
CA ALA A 35 -13.43 -6.16 -2.04
C ALA A 35 -13.46 -6.82 -3.42
N PHE A 36 -13.03 -6.12 -4.47
CA PHE A 36 -13.13 -6.60 -5.85
C PHE A 36 -11.78 -6.67 -6.57
N VAL A 37 -10.70 -6.22 -5.94
CA VAL A 37 -9.40 -6.08 -6.58
C VAL A 37 -8.30 -6.40 -5.59
N GLU A 38 -7.29 -7.08 -6.06
CA GLU A 38 -6.06 -7.31 -5.30
C GLU A 38 -4.90 -6.65 -6.05
N LEU A 39 -4.10 -5.87 -5.31
CA LEU A 39 -2.88 -5.24 -5.82
C LEU A 39 -1.69 -5.81 -5.08
N GLU A 40 -0.63 -6.15 -5.79
CA GLU A 40 0.59 -6.67 -5.18
C GLU A 40 1.62 -5.55 -5.02
N LEU A 41 2.08 -5.37 -3.79
CA LEU A 41 3.21 -4.50 -3.47
C LEU A 41 4.45 -5.37 -3.36
N LYS A 42 5.42 -5.11 -4.23
CA LYS A 42 6.68 -5.85 -4.29
C LYS A 42 7.76 -5.16 -3.47
N GLN A 43 8.98 -5.67 -3.56
CA GLN A 43 10.16 -5.06 -2.94
C GLN A 43 10.20 -3.55 -3.22
N ASN A 44 10.53 -2.78 -2.21
CA ASN A 44 10.54 -1.31 -2.19
C ASN A 44 9.16 -0.66 -2.15
N GLY A 45 8.07 -1.42 -2.14
CA GLY A 45 6.74 -0.89 -1.87
C GLY A 45 6.57 -0.54 -0.40
N ILE A 46 5.59 0.29 -0.10
CA ILE A 46 5.32 0.76 1.26
C ILE A 46 3.86 0.55 1.60
N VAL A 47 3.61 -0.20 2.66
CA VAL A 47 2.27 -0.38 3.22
C VAL A 47 1.93 0.85 4.06
N GLY A 48 0.82 1.49 3.75
CA GLY A 48 0.32 2.64 4.51
C GLY A 48 0.48 3.99 3.82
N ILE A 49 1.32 4.09 2.81
CA ILE A 49 1.65 5.38 2.16
C ILE A 49 0.46 6.04 1.45
N LEU A 50 -0.50 5.24 0.97
CA LEU A 50 -1.71 5.74 0.31
C LEU A 50 -2.91 5.82 1.26
N GLU A 51 -2.71 5.48 2.53
CA GLU A 51 -3.77 5.50 3.53
C GLU A 51 -3.78 6.85 4.27
N ASN A 52 -4.93 7.19 4.82
CA ASN A 52 -5.06 8.36 5.69
C ASN A 52 -4.86 7.94 7.16
N ASP A 53 -5.90 8.04 7.97
CA ASP A 53 -5.84 7.68 9.40
C ASP A 53 -6.22 6.24 9.67
N ARG A 54 -6.93 5.58 8.73
CA ARG A 54 -7.35 4.18 8.84
C ARG A 54 -7.07 3.43 7.55
N PHE A 55 -6.74 2.14 7.68
CA PHE A 55 -6.56 1.28 6.52
C PHE A 55 -7.88 1.04 5.80
N LEU A 56 -7.89 1.21 4.48
CA LEU A 56 -9.08 1.01 3.65
C LEU A 56 -9.22 -0.43 3.15
N CYS A 57 -8.21 -1.25 3.36
CA CYS A 57 -8.21 -2.65 2.93
C CYS A 57 -7.32 -3.49 3.84
N ASP A 58 -7.38 -4.80 3.68
CA ASP A 58 -6.46 -5.71 4.34
C ASP A 58 -5.15 -5.80 3.55
N TYR A 59 -4.03 -5.86 4.27
CA TYR A 59 -2.70 -6.10 3.71
C TYR A 59 -2.22 -7.45 4.20
N ILE A 60 -1.95 -8.36 3.29
CA ILE A 60 -1.60 -9.75 3.59
C ILE A 60 -0.29 -10.11 2.92
N ALA A 61 0.63 -10.73 3.66
CA ALA A 61 1.88 -11.18 3.07
C ALA A 61 1.63 -12.24 1.99
N ALA A 62 2.06 -11.96 0.76
CA ALA A 62 1.92 -12.88 -0.37
C ALA A 62 2.95 -14.00 -0.32
N GLU A 63 4.07 -13.75 0.33
CA GLU A 63 5.16 -14.70 0.58
C GLU A 63 5.86 -14.30 1.87
N ASP A 64 6.79 -15.13 2.34
CA ASP A 64 7.61 -14.77 3.51
C ASP A 64 8.34 -13.47 3.21
N SER A 65 8.17 -12.47 4.07
CA SER A 65 8.61 -11.10 3.79
C SER A 65 9.32 -10.49 4.99
N VAL A 66 10.20 -9.53 4.69
CA VAL A 66 10.91 -8.73 5.67
C VAL A 66 10.48 -7.28 5.48
N LEU A 67 9.89 -6.70 6.52
CA LEU A 67 9.37 -5.35 6.52
C LEU A 67 10.13 -4.48 7.50
N GLU A 68 10.49 -3.27 7.07
CA GLU A 68 11.05 -2.27 7.95
C GLU A 68 9.93 -1.36 8.45
N VAL A 69 9.85 -1.17 9.76
CA VAL A 69 8.74 -0.46 10.41
C VAL A 69 9.12 1.00 10.63
N PHE A 70 8.26 1.91 10.16
CA PHE A 70 8.39 3.35 10.36
C PHE A 70 7.18 3.86 11.13
N PRO A 71 7.33 4.27 12.40
CA PRO A 71 6.22 4.89 13.13
C PRO A 71 5.75 6.16 12.40
N CYS A 72 4.45 6.25 12.13
CA CYS A 72 3.87 7.38 11.40
C CYS A 72 2.41 7.58 11.81
N GLU A 73 2.18 8.23 12.95
CA GLU A 73 0.83 8.52 13.45
C GLU A 73 0.34 9.91 13.10
N SER A 74 1.24 10.83 12.78
CA SER A 74 0.93 12.25 12.59
C SER A 74 1.68 12.83 11.40
N SER A 75 1.25 14.01 10.97
CA SER A 75 1.96 14.78 9.93
C SER A 75 3.37 15.18 10.39
N GLU A 76 3.58 15.34 11.69
CA GLU A 76 4.90 15.65 12.23
C GLU A 76 5.85 14.44 12.08
N ASP A 77 5.37 13.24 12.36
CA ASP A 77 6.14 12.01 12.14
C ASP A 77 6.52 11.87 10.67
N LEU A 78 5.58 12.12 9.77
CA LEU A 78 5.82 12.08 8.33
C LEU A 78 6.89 13.10 7.91
N GLN A 79 6.79 14.32 8.40
CA GLN A 79 7.78 15.37 8.11
C GLN A 79 9.16 14.95 8.63
N GLY A 80 9.22 14.35 9.82
CA GLY A 80 10.46 13.84 10.39
C GLY A 80 11.11 12.77 9.50
N ILE A 81 10.33 11.84 9.01
CA ILE A 81 10.81 10.79 8.09
C ILE A 81 11.34 11.41 6.79
N LEU A 82 10.58 12.34 6.19
CA LEU A 82 10.90 12.93 4.90
C LEU A 82 12.05 13.93 4.95
N SER A 83 12.31 14.56 6.10
CA SER A 83 13.33 15.59 6.22
C SER A 83 14.69 15.07 6.70
N ASN A 84 14.75 13.92 7.37
CA ASN A 84 16.00 13.42 7.97
C ASN A 84 16.96 12.78 6.97
N ASP A 85 16.47 12.24 5.86
CA ASP A 85 17.31 11.54 4.89
C ASP A 85 16.77 11.73 3.47
N ALA A 86 17.57 12.36 2.61
CA ALA A 86 17.20 12.59 1.21
C ALA A 86 16.97 11.29 0.44
N LYS A 87 17.72 10.23 0.78
CA LYS A 87 17.58 8.92 0.14
C LYS A 87 16.24 8.26 0.50
N ILE A 88 15.87 8.29 1.78
CA ILE A 88 14.58 7.78 2.26
C ILE A 88 13.43 8.57 1.62
N ARG A 89 13.54 9.89 1.58
CA ARG A 89 12.55 10.74 0.93
C ARG A 89 12.32 10.36 -0.53
N ARG A 90 13.40 10.12 -1.28
CA ARG A 90 13.31 9.70 -2.68
C ARG A 90 12.60 8.36 -2.83
N TYR A 91 12.93 7.39 -1.99
CA TYR A 91 12.27 6.09 -1.99
C TYR A 91 10.78 6.19 -1.70
N PHE A 92 10.41 6.99 -0.71
CA PHE A 92 9.00 7.17 -0.34
C PHE A 92 8.21 7.86 -1.44
N LEU A 93 8.77 8.91 -2.04
CA LEU A 93 8.11 9.61 -3.15
C LEU A 93 7.95 8.70 -4.36
N LYS A 94 8.97 7.94 -4.71
CA LYS A 94 8.91 6.98 -5.81
C LYS A 94 7.85 5.91 -5.56
N ALA A 95 7.83 5.33 -4.37
CA ALA A 95 6.84 4.33 -3.99
C ALA A 95 5.42 4.90 -4.05
N ALA A 96 5.21 6.11 -3.55
CA ALA A 96 3.89 6.77 -3.58
C ALA A 96 3.41 6.96 -5.02
N ILE A 97 4.29 7.44 -5.90
CA ILE A 97 3.95 7.65 -7.31
C ILE A 97 3.63 6.34 -8.00
N GLU A 98 4.46 5.32 -7.84
CA GLU A 98 4.26 4.01 -8.48
C GLU A 98 2.97 3.33 -7.98
N GLN A 99 2.72 3.34 -6.69
CA GLN A 99 1.53 2.73 -6.11
C GLN A 99 0.26 3.47 -6.52
N ARG A 100 0.31 4.81 -6.58
CA ARG A 100 -0.80 5.62 -7.07
C ARG A 100 -1.10 5.33 -8.54
N GLN A 101 -0.08 5.25 -9.38
CA GLN A 101 -0.24 4.93 -10.80
C GLN A 101 -0.86 3.55 -10.99
N GLN A 102 -0.40 2.56 -10.24
CA GLN A 102 -0.97 1.21 -10.27
C GLN A 102 -2.45 1.22 -9.91
N MET A 103 -2.82 1.95 -8.87
CA MET A 103 -4.21 2.08 -8.44
C MET A 103 -5.07 2.80 -9.50
N LEU A 104 -4.55 3.87 -10.10
CA LEU A 104 -5.25 4.60 -11.17
C LEU A 104 -5.49 3.73 -12.39
N GLN A 105 -4.55 2.87 -12.76
CA GLN A 105 -4.72 1.92 -13.86
C GLN A 105 -5.84 0.93 -13.57
N VAL A 106 -5.94 0.44 -12.33
CA VAL A 106 -7.03 -0.44 -11.92
C VAL A 106 -8.37 0.28 -11.99
N TYR A 107 -8.46 1.51 -11.49
CA TYR A 107 -9.68 2.31 -11.59
C TYR A 107 -10.09 2.59 -13.03
N ALA A 108 -9.15 2.92 -13.90
CA ALA A 108 -9.41 3.11 -15.32
C ALA A 108 -9.99 1.83 -15.96
N GLY A 109 -9.43 0.66 -15.61
CA GLY A 109 -9.94 -0.63 -16.06
C GLY A 109 -11.36 -0.88 -15.59
N LEU A 110 -11.67 -0.54 -14.33
CA LEU A 110 -13.02 -0.68 -13.78
C LEU A 110 -14.00 0.26 -14.46
N GLU A 111 -13.62 1.51 -14.74
CA GLU A 111 -14.46 2.45 -15.48
C GLU A 111 -14.82 1.94 -16.86
N VAL A 112 -13.85 1.41 -17.59
CA VAL A 112 -14.09 0.83 -18.92
C VAL A 112 -15.08 -0.33 -18.83
N ARG A 113 -14.90 -1.22 -17.87
CA ARG A 113 -15.81 -2.36 -17.65
C ARG A 113 -17.21 -1.89 -17.29
N CYS A 114 -17.36 -0.89 -16.44
CA CYS A 114 -18.66 -0.32 -16.08
C CYS A 114 -19.35 0.30 -17.29
N LYS A 115 -18.64 1.04 -18.12
CA LYS A 115 -19.18 1.63 -19.34
C LYS A 115 -19.65 0.55 -20.32
N GLN A 116 -18.84 -0.50 -20.51
CA GLN A 116 -19.21 -1.61 -21.39
C GLN A 116 -20.46 -2.33 -20.88
N PHE A 117 -20.54 -2.57 -19.58
CA PHE A 117 -21.70 -3.21 -18.96
C PHE A 117 -22.95 -2.34 -19.11
N HIS A 118 -22.82 -1.05 -18.90
CA HIS A 118 -23.93 -0.10 -19.04
C HIS A 118 -24.45 -0.07 -20.47
N THR A 119 -23.57 -0.01 -21.46
CA THR A 119 -23.92 -0.08 -22.88
C THR A 119 -24.66 -1.39 -23.21
N PHE A 120 -24.19 -2.50 -22.66
CA PHE A 120 -24.82 -3.81 -22.86
C PHE A 120 -26.26 -3.84 -22.32
N ILE A 121 -26.51 -3.24 -21.17
CA ILE A 121 -27.85 -3.18 -20.57
C ILE A 121 -28.79 -2.29 -21.39
N GLU A 122 -28.28 -1.19 -21.94
CA GLU A 122 -29.09 -0.23 -22.72
C GLU A 122 -29.45 -0.72 -24.13
N THR A 123 -28.73 -1.71 -24.64
CA THR A 123 -29.02 -2.31 -25.93
C THR A 123 -30.00 -3.48 -25.82
#